data_0a6cb25ee2416c73b5d529f59acf3ee3
#
_entry.id   0a6cb25ee2416c73b5d529f59acf3ee3
#
_cell.length_a   1.000
_cell.length_b   1.000
_cell.length_c   1.000
_cell.angle_alpha   90.00
_cell.angle_beta   90.00
_cell.angle_gamma   90.00
#
_symmetry.space_group_name_H-M   'P 1'
#
loop_
_entity.id
_entity.type
_entity.pdbx_description
1 polymer ?
#
loop_
_entity_poly.entity_id
_entity_poly.type
_entity_poly.pdbx_seq_one_letter_code
_entity_poly.pdbx_strand_id
1 'polypeptide(L)'
;NNTEIFINFSRYSLIMVFDSLKKAFGSNEGEEEYIEIDLGREMKKAKVIVRPFVLKSFEDVTPILNSLREGYTIAVIDIKQLRAKDIIELKRAISKIKKTADALEGNIAGFGENMIIVTPQFAEIHKPQAQPTNSPADMVRE
;
A
#
# COMPACT_ATOMS: atom_id res chain seq x y z
N ASN A 1 -9.11 12.30 13.97
CA ASN A 1 -8.23 11.29 13.41
C ASN A 1 -7.73 11.73 12.05
N ASN A 2 -6.48 12.19 12.03
CA ASN A 2 -5.84 12.74 10.84
C ASN A 2 -5.77 11.77 9.66
N THR A 3 -5.82 10.46 9.92
CA THR A 3 -5.75 9.42 8.88
C THR A 3 -7.06 9.29 8.11
N GLU A 4 -8.21 9.40 8.76
CA GLU A 4 -9.51 9.37 8.07
C GLU A 4 -9.74 10.64 7.25
N ILE A 5 -9.31 11.80 7.75
CA ILE A 5 -9.34 13.08 7.04
C ILE A 5 -8.43 13.02 5.81
N PHE A 6 -7.25 12.39 5.92
CA PHE A 6 -6.30 12.24 4.81
C PHE A 6 -6.83 11.31 3.72
N ILE A 7 -7.47 10.18 4.06
CA ILE A 7 -8.08 9.25 3.10
C ILE A 7 -9.29 9.91 2.41
N ASN A 8 -10.13 10.62 3.13
CA ASN A 8 -11.23 11.36 2.56
C ASN A 8 -10.76 12.52 1.68
N PHE A 9 -9.73 13.24 2.09
CA PHE A 9 -9.13 14.31 1.30
C PHE A 9 -8.50 13.77 0.01
N SER A 10 -7.84 12.63 0.04
CA SER A 10 -7.30 11.96 -1.14
C SER A 10 -8.39 11.54 -2.14
N ARG A 11 -9.52 11.03 -1.66
CA ARG A 11 -10.67 10.70 -2.51
C ARG A 11 -11.29 11.93 -3.18
N TYR A 12 -11.56 12.98 -2.41
CA TYR A 12 -12.09 14.23 -2.93
C TYR A 12 -11.11 14.94 -3.85
N SER A 13 -9.83 14.92 -3.52
CA SER A 13 -8.77 15.50 -4.36
C SER A 13 -8.64 14.79 -5.71
N LEU A 14 -8.71 13.46 -5.73
CA LEU A 14 -8.70 12.67 -6.97
C LEU A 14 -9.93 12.96 -7.84
N ILE A 15 -11.11 13.05 -7.26
CA ILE A 15 -12.35 13.37 -7.97
C ILE A 15 -12.31 14.81 -8.50
N MET A 16 -11.84 15.78 -7.71
CA MET A 16 -11.69 17.17 -8.13
C MET A 16 -10.62 17.36 -9.21
N VAL A 17 -9.51 16.67 -9.12
CA VAL A 17 -8.44 16.68 -10.13
C VAL A 17 -8.94 16.05 -11.43
N PHE A 18 -9.71 14.97 -11.36
CA PHE A 18 -10.33 14.35 -12.52
C PHE A 18 -11.37 15.27 -13.18
N ASP A 19 -12.22 15.94 -12.40
CA ASP A 19 -13.20 16.91 -12.94
C ASP A 19 -12.52 18.16 -13.53
N SER A 20 -11.45 18.63 -12.92
CA SER A 20 -10.65 19.74 -13.45
C SER A 20 -9.92 19.37 -14.73
N LEU A 21 -9.39 18.14 -14.81
CA LEU A 21 -8.81 17.60 -16.05
C LEU A 21 -9.86 17.43 -17.14
N LYS A 22 -11.05 16.91 -16.84
CA LYS A 22 -12.16 16.83 -17.78
C LYS A 22 -12.59 18.21 -18.30
N LYS A 23 -12.64 19.22 -17.45
CA LYS A 23 -12.96 20.59 -17.85
C LYS A 23 -11.85 21.25 -18.68
N ALA A 24 -10.58 20.96 -18.36
CA ALA A 24 -9.43 21.49 -19.11
C ALA A 24 -9.28 20.85 -20.48
N PHE A 25 -9.66 19.58 -20.64
CA PHE A 25 -9.59 18.84 -21.88
C PHE A 25 -10.96 18.68 -22.60
N GLY A 26 -12.05 19.20 -22.01
CA GLY A 26 -13.42 19.04 -22.50
C GLY A 26 -13.76 19.79 -23.80
N SER A 27 -12.79 20.44 -24.43
CA SER A 27 -12.95 21.08 -25.73
C SER A 27 -12.52 20.20 -26.92
N ASN A 28 -11.92 19.04 -26.66
CA ASN A 28 -11.49 18.11 -27.70
C ASN A 28 -11.95 16.68 -27.37
N GLU A 29 -13.08 16.29 -27.92
CA GLU A 29 -13.67 14.95 -27.76
C GLU A 29 -12.71 13.83 -28.24
N GLY A 30 -11.80 14.09 -29.17
CA GLY A 30 -10.83 13.13 -29.66
C GLY A 30 -9.65 12.83 -28.72
N GLU A 31 -9.32 13.74 -27.81
CA GLU A 31 -8.21 13.56 -26.86
C GLU A 31 -8.63 12.73 -25.64
N GLU A 32 -9.90 12.80 -25.21
CA GLU A 32 -10.41 11.95 -24.11
C GLU A 32 -10.35 10.46 -24.45
N GLU A 33 -10.75 10.06 -25.67
CA GLU A 33 -10.64 8.67 -26.14
C GLU A 33 -9.19 8.21 -26.23
N TYR A 34 -8.29 9.08 -26.67
CA TYR A 34 -6.86 8.77 -26.78
C TYR A 34 -6.18 8.57 -25.42
N ILE A 35 -6.53 9.37 -24.43
CA ILE A 35 -6.02 9.24 -23.04
C ILE A 35 -6.54 7.95 -22.39
N GLU A 36 -7.80 7.59 -22.56
CA GLU A 36 -8.38 6.34 -22.06
C GLU A 36 -7.71 5.11 -22.69
N ILE A 37 -7.43 5.14 -23.99
CA ILE A 37 -6.75 4.06 -24.70
C ILE A 37 -5.30 3.89 -24.22
N ASP A 38 -4.57 4.97 -23.99
CA ASP A 38 -3.20 4.92 -23.50
C ASP A 38 -3.12 4.44 -22.05
N LEU A 39 -4.01 4.90 -21.17
CA LEU A 39 -4.13 4.40 -19.80
C LEU A 39 -4.47 2.90 -19.79
N GLY A 40 -5.35 2.45 -20.68
CA GLY A 40 -5.68 1.03 -20.82
C GLY A 40 -4.51 0.17 -21.32
N ARG A 41 -3.69 0.70 -22.21
CA ARG A 41 -2.47 0.03 -22.68
C ARG A 41 -1.37 0.00 -21.63
N GLU A 42 -1.17 1.08 -20.91
CA GLU A 42 -0.20 1.15 -19.81
C GLU A 42 -0.60 0.21 -18.68
N MET A 43 -1.87 0.14 -18.32
CA MET A 43 -2.38 -0.83 -17.35
C MET A 43 -2.14 -2.28 -17.76
N LYS A 44 -2.27 -2.61 -19.05
CA LYS A 44 -1.98 -3.94 -19.57
C LYS A 44 -0.48 -4.27 -19.62
N LYS A 45 0.37 -3.25 -19.71
CA LYS A 45 1.84 -3.38 -19.70
C LYS A 45 2.44 -3.28 -18.31
N ALA A 46 1.68 -2.86 -17.30
CA ALA A 46 2.16 -2.77 -15.93
C ALA A 46 2.56 -4.15 -15.44
N LYS A 47 3.86 -4.31 -15.13
CA LYS A 47 4.41 -5.55 -14.60
C LYS A 47 4.17 -5.69 -13.09
N VAL A 48 3.82 -4.61 -12.43
CA VAL A 48 3.63 -4.54 -10.98
C VAL A 48 2.32 -3.84 -10.68
N ILE A 49 1.53 -4.45 -9.81
CA ILE A 49 0.24 -3.91 -9.37
C ILE A 49 0.29 -3.63 -7.88
N VAL A 50 -0.12 -2.44 -7.47
CA VAL A 50 -0.33 -2.10 -6.06
C VAL A 50 -1.80 -2.37 -5.73
N ARG A 51 -2.03 -3.31 -4.82
CA ARG A 51 -3.38 -3.68 -4.38
C ARG A 51 -3.59 -3.32 -2.92
N PRO A 52 -4.56 -2.46 -2.60
CA PRO A 52 -4.97 -2.21 -1.23
C PRO A 52 -5.89 -3.35 -0.72
N PHE A 53 -5.68 -3.73 0.52
CA PHE A 53 -6.52 -4.70 1.23
C PHE A 53 -6.92 -4.15 2.60
N VAL A 54 -8.07 -4.57 3.08
CA VAL A 54 -8.51 -4.32 4.46
C VAL A 54 -8.67 -5.65 5.16
N LEU A 55 -7.96 -5.83 6.25
CA LEU A 55 -8.01 -7.06 7.05
C LEU A 55 -9.02 -6.88 8.19
N LYS A 56 -10.20 -7.43 8.06
CA LYS A 56 -11.28 -7.39 9.05
C LYS A 56 -11.37 -8.68 9.86
N SER A 57 -11.01 -9.80 9.24
CA SER A 57 -11.02 -11.13 9.83
C SER A 57 -9.88 -11.96 9.27
N PHE A 58 -9.61 -13.11 9.89
CA PHE A 58 -8.58 -14.03 9.40
C PHE A 58 -8.87 -14.57 7.98
N GLU A 59 -10.14 -14.67 7.61
CA GLU A 59 -10.55 -15.14 6.28
C GLU A 59 -10.07 -14.21 5.15
N ASP A 60 -9.93 -12.92 5.43
CA ASP A 60 -9.44 -11.93 4.48
C ASP A 60 -7.96 -12.13 4.08
N VAL A 61 -7.26 -13.00 4.78
CA VAL A 61 -5.88 -13.39 4.44
C VAL A 61 -5.82 -14.14 3.11
N THR A 62 -6.81 -14.95 2.80
CA THR A 62 -6.82 -15.79 1.59
C THR A 62 -6.66 -14.99 0.28
N PRO A 63 -7.44 -13.94 0.01
CA PRO A 63 -7.23 -13.15 -1.20
C PRO A 63 -5.89 -12.42 -1.22
N ILE A 64 -5.36 -12.03 -0.06
CA ILE A 64 -4.02 -11.44 0.03
C ILE A 64 -2.96 -12.44 -0.39
N LEU A 65 -3.00 -13.66 0.15
CA LEU A 65 -2.05 -14.71 -0.20
C LEU A 65 -2.10 -15.08 -1.68
N ASN A 66 -3.29 -15.17 -2.25
CA ASN A 66 -3.46 -15.46 -3.67
C ASN A 66 -2.83 -14.36 -4.54
N SER A 67 -3.03 -13.10 -4.17
CA SER A 67 -2.41 -11.97 -4.88
C SER A 67 -0.89 -11.98 -4.77
N LEU A 68 -0.33 -12.34 -3.62
CA LEU A 68 1.12 -12.46 -3.44
C LEU A 68 1.70 -13.60 -4.30
N ARG A 69 1.00 -14.72 -4.41
CA ARG A 69 1.43 -15.87 -5.22
C ARG A 69 1.47 -15.56 -6.72
N GLU A 70 0.72 -14.59 -7.19
CA GLU A 70 0.81 -14.11 -8.57
C GLU A 70 2.19 -13.53 -8.90
N GLY A 71 2.93 -13.03 -7.91
CA GLY A 71 4.34 -12.66 -8.02
C GLY A 71 4.61 -11.24 -8.51
N TYR A 72 3.61 -10.45 -8.83
CA TYR A 72 3.75 -9.07 -9.32
C TYR A 72 2.90 -8.05 -8.55
N THR A 73 2.42 -8.43 -7.39
CA THR A 73 1.56 -7.58 -6.55
C THR A 73 2.34 -7.00 -5.38
N ILE A 74 2.23 -5.69 -5.19
CA ILE A 74 2.58 -5.02 -3.94
C ILE A 74 1.29 -4.87 -3.15
N ALA A 75 1.19 -5.56 -2.01
CA ALA A 75 0.02 -5.50 -1.15
C ALA A 75 0.18 -4.41 -0.09
N VAL A 76 -0.81 -3.53 0.01
CA VAL A 76 -0.91 -2.52 1.06
C VAL A 76 -2.11 -2.88 1.92
N ILE A 77 -1.86 -3.31 3.16
CA ILE A 77 -2.85 -3.95 4.01
C ILE A 77 -3.17 -3.07 5.21
N ASP A 78 -4.41 -2.63 5.32
CA ASP A 78 -4.93 -1.94 6.50
C ASP A 78 -5.36 -3.00 7.53
N ILE A 79 -4.74 -2.94 8.73
CA ILE A 79 -4.98 -3.88 9.83
C ILE A 79 -5.77 -3.26 11.00
N LYS A 80 -6.22 -2.01 10.87
CA LYS A 80 -6.85 -1.26 11.96
C LYS A 80 -8.04 -2.00 12.57
N GLN A 81 -8.94 -2.51 11.73
CA GLN A 81 -10.17 -3.16 12.19
C GLN A 81 -9.89 -4.46 12.94
N LEU A 82 -9.07 -5.33 12.40
CA LEU A 82 -8.72 -6.59 13.05
C LEU A 82 -7.88 -6.38 14.31
N ARG A 83 -6.99 -5.40 14.31
CA ARG A 83 -6.20 -5.01 15.48
C ARG A 83 -7.09 -4.58 16.65
N ALA A 84 -8.14 -3.81 16.38
CA ALA A 84 -9.08 -3.38 17.40
C ALA A 84 -9.99 -4.51 17.88
N LYS A 85 -10.33 -5.46 17.01
CA LYS A 85 -11.24 -6.56 17.29
C LYS A 85 -10.57 -7.74 18.00
N ASP A 86 -9.46 -8.23 17.47
CA ASP A 86 -8.75 -9.41 17.99
C ASP A 86 -7.28 -9.40 17.62
N ILE A 87 -6.45 -9.06 18.60
CA ILE A 87 -4.98 -8.98 18.41
C ILE A 87 -4.35 -10.36 18.17
N ILE A 88 -4.93 -11.42 18.68
CA ILE A 88 -4.42 -12.79 18.53
C ILE A 88 -4.67 -13.26 17.10
N GLU A 89 -5.86 -13.03 16.60
CA GLU A 89 -6.21 -13.33 15.21
C GLU A 89 -5.35 -12.52 14.23
N LEU A 90 -5.09 -11.25 14.54
CA LEU A 90 -4.18 -10.41 13.77
C LEU A 90 -2.76 -11.00 13.72
N LYS A 91 -2.22 -11.43 14.85
CA LYS A 91 -0.88 -12.05 14.88
C LYS A 91 -0.80 -13.30 14.02
N ARG A 92 -1.85 -14.13 14.05
CA ARG A 92 -1.94 -15.31 13.20
C ARG A 92 -1.99 -14.94 11.70
N ALA A 93 -2.78 -13.93 11.37
CA ALA A 93 -2.90 -13.44 10.00
C ALA A 93 -1.56 -12.90 9.49
N ILE A 94 -0.89 -12.05 10.25
CA ILE A 94 0.42 -11.49 9.91
C ILE A 94 1.47 -12.60 9.77
N SER A 95 1.48 -13.56 10.68
CA SER A 95 2.40 -14.70 10.61
C SER A 95 2.24 -15.50 9.32
N LYS A 96 1.00 -15.73 8.90
CA LYS A 96 0.71 -16.43 7.65
C LYS A 96 1.13 -15.64 6.41
N ILE A 97 0.87 -14.35 6.40
CA ILE A 97 1.30 -13.44 5.33
C ILE A 97 2.84 -13.40 5.25
N LYS A 98 3.49 -13.26 6.40
CA LYS A 98 4.96 -13.25 6.47
C LYS A 98 5.59 -14.54 5.95
N LYS A 99 5.08 -15.69 6.37
CA LYS A 99 5.56 -17.00 5.88
C LYS A 99 5.42 -17.12 4.36
N THR A 100 4.32 -16.66 3.81
CA THR A 100 4.11 -16.67 2.36
C THR A 100 5.05 -15.70 1.65
N ALA A 101 5.23 -14.49 2.19
CA ALA A 101 6.17 -13.52 1.64
C ALA A 101 7.60 -14.06 1.66
N ASP A 102 8.04 -14.66 2.76
CA ASP A 102 9.37 -15.27 2.89
C ASP A 102 9.56 -16.43 1.90
N ALA A 103 8.56 -17.29 1.73
CA ALA A 103 8.59 -18.39 0.76
C ALA A 103 8.68 -17.90 -0.69
N LEU A 104 8.13 -16.73 -0.99
CA LEU A 104 8.19 -16.08 -2.30
C LEU A 104 9.40 -15.15 -2.46
N GLU A 105 10.30 -15.13 -1.48
CA GLU A 105 11.46 -14.23 -1.42
C GLU A 105 11.10 -12.73 -1.49
N GLY A 106 9.90 -12.39 -1.05
CA GLY A 106 9.42 -11.01 -0.94
C GLY A 106 9.81 -10.36 0.38
N ASN A 107 9.38 -9.13 0.55
CA ASN A 107 9.63 -8.35 1.76
C ASN A 107 8.32 -7.95 2.43
N ILE A 108 8.34 -7.83 3.75
CA ILE A 108 7.21 -7.35 4.54
C ILE A 108 7.69 -6.31 5.55
N ALA A 109 6.95 -5.21 5.68
CA ALA A 109 7.23 -4.18 6.66
C ALA A 109 5.94 -3.52 7.15
N GLY A 110 5.95 -3.11 8.42
CA GLY A 110 4.90 -2.26 8.96
C GLY A 110 5.18 -0.79 8.66
N PHE A 111 4.14 -0.05 8.37
CA PHE A 111 4.18 1.40 8.20
C PHE A 111 3.15 2.05 9.12
N GLY A 112 3.61 2.88 10.03
CA GLY A 112 2.76 3.45 11.06
C GLY A 112 2.17 2.37 11.98
N GLU A 113 0.99 2.59 12.52
CA GLU A 113 0.37 1.68 13.48
C GLU A 113 -0.58 0.66 12.82
N ASN A 114 -1.11 0.96 11.64
CA ASN A 114 -2.22 0.23 11.06
C ASN A 114 -1.99 -0.26 9.63
N MET A 115 -0.77 -0.15 9.12
CA MET A 115 -0.46 -0.45 7.75
C MET A 115 0.65 -1.50 7.64
N ILE A 116 0.48 -2.48 6.77
CA ILE A 116 1.51 -3.44 6.42
C ILE A 116 1.69 -3.40 4.90
N ILE A 117 2.93 -3.38 4.46
CA ILE A 117 3.30 -3.42 3.04
C ILE A 117 4.03 -4.73 2.78
N VAL A 118 3.61 -5.44 1.74
CA VAL A 118 4.25 -6.67 1.27
C VAL A 118 4.63 -6.48 -0.19
N THR A 119 5.89 -6.73 -0.52
CA THR A 119 6.41 -6.58 -1.86
C THR A 119 6.88 -7.92 -2.44
N PRO A 120 6.82 -8.09 -3.78
CA PRO A 120 7.39 -9.27 -4.43
C PRO A 120 8.91 -9.24 -4.43
N GLN A 121 9.53 -10.31 -4.90
CA GLN A 121 10.98 -10.53 -4.91
C GLN A 121 11.79 -9.40 -5.55
N PHE A 122 11.27 -8.80 -6.60
CA PHE A 122 11.99 -7.77 -7.36
C PHE A 122 11.78 -6.33 -6.85
N ALA A 123 11.05 -6.17 -5.74
CA ALA A 123 10.79 -4.85 -5.14
C ALA A 123 11.23 -4.85 -3.67
N GLU A 124 11.98 -3.85 -3.29
CA GLU A 124 12.44 -3.67 -1.91
C GLU A 124 11.67 -2.56 -1.21
N ILE A 125 11.47 -2.73 0.09
CA ILE A 125 10.91 -1.69 0.94
C ILE A 125 12.06 -0.86 1.49
N HIS A 126 12.11 0.42 1.10
CA HIS A 126 13.10 1.34 1.65
C HIS A 126 12.82 1.58 3.14
N LYS A 127 13.76 1.22 3.97
CA LYS A 127 13.73 1.52 5.40
C LYS A 127 14.66 2.71 5.64
N PRO A 128 14.14 3.88 6.05
CA PRO A 128 15.01 4.98 6.44
C PRO A 128 15.90 4.49 7.59
N GLN A 129 17.20 4.62 7.42
CA GLN A 129 18.14 4.35 8.51
C GLN A 129 17.81 5.30 9.64
N ALA A 130 17.61 4.75 10.84
CA ALA A 130 17.54 5.56 12.04
C ALA A 130 18.82 6.39 12.08
N GLN A 131 18.71 7.71 11.90
CA GLN A 131 19.84 8.59 12.17
C GLN A 131 20.27 8.31 13.61
N PRO A 132 21.55 8.10 13.85
CA PRO A 132 22.02 8.04 15.22
C PRO A 132 21.58 9.33 15.88
N THR A 133 20.60 9.23 16.75
CA THR A 133 20.24 10.35 17.61
C THR A 133 21.50 10.61 18.42
N ASN A 134 22.22 11.69 18.08
CA ASN A 134 23.21 12.25 18.97
C ASN A 134 22.44 12.70 20.21
N SER A 135 22.21 11.77 21.10
CA SER A 135 21.61 12.06 22.39
C SER A 135 22.55 13.04 23.11
N PRO A 136 22.03 14.14 23.67
CA PRO A 136 22.86 15.06 24.46
C PRO A 136 23.61 14.37 25.60
N ALA A 137 23.20 13.16 25.96
CA ALA A 137 23.88 12.35 26.98
C ALA A 137 25.29 11.89 26.58
N ASP A 138 25.59 11.81 25.27
CA ASP A 138 26.93 11.44 24.80
C ASP A 138 27.91 12.62 24.83
N MET A 139 27.41 13.86 24.91
CA MET A 139 28.27 15.05 25.02
C MET A 139 28.79 15.34 26.44
N VAL A 140 28.31 14.64 27.43
CA VAL A 140 28.66 14.89 28.86
C VAL A 140 29.73 13.92 29.40
N ARG A 141 30.29 13.04 28.56
CA ARG A 141 31.29 12.02 28.97
C ARG A 141 32.74 12.34 28.60
N GLU A 142 33.02 13.59 28.32
CA GLU A 142 34.43 14.02 28.26
C GLU A 142 34.91 14.64 29.58
#